data_e2b710edcc3b5fd5e1eeda3a336db3c6
#
_entry.id   e2b710edcc3b5fd5e1eeda3a336db3c6
#
_cell.length_a   1.000
_cell.length_b   1.000
_cell.length_c   1.000
_cell.angle_alpha   90.00
_cell.angle_beta   90.00
_cell.angle_gamma   90.00
#
_symmetry.space_group_name_H-M   'P 1'
#
loop_
_entity.id
_entity.type
_entity.pdbx_description
1 polymer ?
#
loop_
_entity_poly.entity_id
_entity_poly.type
_entity_poly.pdbx_seq_one_letter_code
_entity_poly.pdbx_strand_id
1 'polypeptide(L)'
;PWPVNTPSVLKTLADECTTGIFFSIGKHATYYPEILKQVLAAGHTIGSHTWSHATLTNKKLTEDQRKEEIEKGFSAVKWALGGVSPAPFFRFPALQHPPEMVTYLGTRNIAIFSCDLDSFDFKARNAQQVIDVTMKKLDKLGKGIILLHDFHKHTAEALPTLLGRLKAGGYKVVKMIPKAPVQTLPQYDEELLKDAKLPTVSERPVSSVVQTISQ
;
A
#
# COMPACT_ATOMS: atom_id res chain seq x y z
N PRO A 1 -0.21 -5.21 -15.38
CA PRO A 1 0.22 -6.21 -14.40
C PRO A 1 1.21 -5.60 -13.41
N TRP A 2 1.11 -6.03 -12.20
CA TRP A 2 1.77 -5.49 -11.04
C TRP A 2 3.28 -5.31 -11.16
N PRO A 3 4.06 -6.30 -11.60
CA PRO A 3 5.51 -6.15 -11.65
C PRO A 3 6.02 -5.16 -12.72
N VAL A 4 5.18 -4.69 -13.61
CA VAL A 4 5.60 -3.81 -14.72
C VAL A 4 5.62 -2.34 -14.34
N ASN A 5 4.67 -1.87 -13.56
CA ASN A 5 4.50 -0.44 -13.26
C ASN A 5 5.23 -0.01 -11.98
N THR A 6 5.23 -0.84 -10.94
CA THR A 6 5.92 -0.53 -9.67
C THR A 6 7.41 -0.22 -9.85
N PRO A 7 8.21 -0.97 -10.63
CA PRO A 7 9.61 -0.59 -10.88
C PRO A 7 9.76 0.78 -11.52
N SER A 8 8.87 1.17 -12.44
CA SER A 8 8.88 2.51 -13.04
C SER A 8 8.56 3.59 -12.01
N VAL A 9 7.62 3.35 -11.11
CA VAL A 9 7.30 4.24 -9.99
C VAL A 9 8.52 4.40 -9.07
N LEU A 10 9.17 3.30 -8.70
CA LEU A 10 10.38 3.33 -7.86
C LEU A 10 11.51 4.12 -8.51
N LYS A 11 11.72 3.93 -9.83
CA LYS A 11 12.72 4.70 -10.57
C LYS A 11 12.41 6.20 -10.53
N THR A 12 11.17 6.59 -10.80
CA THR A 12 10.76 8.00 -10.76
C THR A 12 10.96 8.62 -9.36
N LEU A 13 10.59 7.89 -8.31
CA LEU A 13 10.81 8.36 -6.93
C LEU A 13 12.29 8.56 -6.62
N ALA A 14 13.15 7.66 -7.09
CA ALA A 14 14.60 7.77 -6.94
C ALA A 14 15.17 8.96 -7.72
N ASP A 15 14.78 9.12 -8.99
CA ASP A 15 15.21 10.24 -9.86
C ASP A 15 14.85 11.60 -9.23
N GLU A 16 13.72 11.69 -8.53
CA GLU A 16 13.25 12.91 -7.85
C GLU A 16 13.67 13.00 -6.37
N CYS A 17 14.56 12.12 -5.90
CA CYS A 17 15.04 12.04 -4.51
C CYS A 17 13.87 12.02 -3.49
N THR A 18 12.81 11.32 -3.81
CA THR A 18 11.56 11.29 -3.05
C THR A 18 11.27 9.88 -2.55
N THR A 19 10.69 9.80 -1.37
CA THR A 19 10.24 8.52 -0.79
C THR A 19 8.73 8.54 -0.53
N GLY A 20 8.12 7.36 -0.53
CA GLY A 20 6.71 7.18 -0.22
C GLY A 20 6.48 6.11 0.84
N ILE A 21 5.21 5.92 1.20
CA ILE A 21 4.76 4.80 2.01
C ILE A 21 3.99 3.85 1.10
N PHE A 22 4.38 2.59 1.11
CA PHE A 22 3.73 1.53 0.35
C PHE A 22 2.92 0.65 1.31
N PHE A 23 1.61 0.62 1.11
CA PHE A 23 0.70 -0.24 1.86
C PHE A 23 0.44 -1.51 1.05
N SER A 24 1.12 -2.58 1.39
CA SER A 24 1.08 -3.81 0.61
C SER A 24 -0.03 -4.74 1.07
N ILE A 25 -0.77 -5.31 0.11
CA ILE A 25 -1.70 -6.41 0.33
C ILE A 25 -0.87 -7.67 0.58
N GLY A 26 -1.12 -8.38 1.68
CA GLY A 26 -0.34 -9.54 2.10
C GLY A 26 -0.24 -10.62 1.03
N LYS A 27 -1.35 -10.99 0.42
CA LYS A 27 -1.39 -11.95 -0.69
C LYS A 27 -0.51 -11.55 -1.88
N HIS A 28 -0.50 -10.26 -2.23
CA HIS A 28 0.35 -9.74 -3.30
C HIS A 28 1.82 -9.72 -2.91
N ALA A 29 2.11 -9.43 -1.65
CA ALA A 29 3.47 -9.51 -1.13
C ALA A 29 4.04 -10.93 -1.27
N THR A 30 3.23 -11.98 -1.04
CA THR A 30 3.66 -13.37 -1.24
C THR A 30 3.82 -13.75 -2.70
N TYR A 31 3.08 -13.14 -3.62
CA TYR A 31 3.27 -13.37 -5.06
C TYR A 31 4.54 -12.73 -5.63
N TYR A 32 4.93 -11.56 -5.11
CA TYR A 32 6.01 -10.74 -5.66
C TYR A 32 6.96 -10.22 -4.57
N PRO A 33 7.56 -11.11 -3.77
CA PRO A 33 8.43 -10.69 -2.67
C PRO A 33 9.65 -9.90 -3.13
N GLU A 34 10.13 -10.16 -4.35
CA GLU A 34 11.25 -9.44 -4.95
C GLU A 34 10.93 -7.95 -5.21
N ILE A 35 9.69 -7.62 -5.58
CA ILE A 35 9.26 -6.23 -5.76
C ILE A 35 9.24 -5.50 -4.41
N LEU A 36 8.70 -6.15 -3.39
CA LEU A 36 8.62 -5.54 -2.06
C LEU A 36 10.01 -5.33 -1.44
N LYS A 37 10.96 -6.25 -1.71
CA LYS A 37 12.37 -6.07 -1.34
C LYS A 37 13.01 -4.89 -2.06
N GLN A 38 12.68 -4.65 -3.35
CA GLN A 38 13.16 -3.47 -4.07
C GLN A 38 12.58 -2.18 -3.46
N VAL A 39 11.31 -2.16 -3.08
CA VAL A 39 10.69 -1.03 -2.37
C VAL A 39 11.45 -0.72 -1.08
N LEU A 40 11.78 -1.73 -0.29
CA LEU A 40 12.55 -1.57 0.96
C LEU A 40 13.96 -1.06 0.67
N ALA A 41 14.66 -1.67 -0.28
CA ALA A 41 16.03 -1.30 -0.66
C ALA A 41 16.14 0.13 -1.19
N ALA A 42 15.08 0.63 -1.85
CA ALA A 42 14.97 2.01 -2.30
C ALA A 42 14.67 3.00 -1.16
N GLY A 43 14.60 2.53 0.09
CA GLY A 43 14.43 3.38 1.26
C GLY A 43 13.00 3.84 1.53
N HIS A 44 12.01 3.24 0.91
CA HIS A 44 10.61 3.54 1.18
C HIS A 44 10.12 2.90 2.47
N THR A 45 9.07 3.46 3.06
CA THR A 45 8.39 2.88 4.22
C THR A 45 7.33 1.89 3.74
N ILE A 46 7.26 0.72 4.37
CA ILE A 46 6.30 -0.32 3.99
C ILE A 46 5.36 -0.58 5.18
N GLY A 47 4.07 -0.49 4.92
CA GLY A 47 2.98 -0.84 5.82
C GLY A 47 2.12 -1.98 5.26
N SER A 48 1.00 -2.27 5.92
CA SER A 48 0.07 -3.33 5.54
C SER A 48 -1.28 -2.80 5.06
N HIS A 49 -1.92 -3.57 4.17
CA HIS A 49 -3.22 -3.27 3.56
C HIS A 49 -4.14 -4.49 3.57
N THR A 50 -4.21 -5.19 4.70
CA THR A 50 -4.86 -6.48 4.90
C THR A 50 -4.19 -7.65 4.18
N TRP A 51 -4.65 -8.87 4.46
CA TRP A 51 -4.19 -10.07 3.78
C TRP A 51 -4.71 -10.16 2.34
N SER A 52 -6.03 -10.06 2.15
CA SER A 52 -6.70 -10.31 0.87
C SER A 52 -7.32 -9.09 0.21
N HIS A 53 -7.11 -7.88 0.75
CA HIS A 53 -7.82 -6.65 0.39
C HIS A 53 -9.33 -6.69 0.72
N ALA A 54 -9.71 -7.50 1.72
CA ALA A 54 -11.10 -7.54 2.17
C ALA A 54 -11.52 -6.21 2.79
N THR A 55 -12.70 -5.72 2.42
CA THR A 55 -13.31 -4.55 3.05
C THR A 55 -13.81 -4.94 4.45
N LEU A 56 -13.18 -4.41 5.50
CA LEU A 56 -13.43 -4.85 6.87
C LEU A 56 -14.78 -4.40 7.46
N THR A 57 -15.52 -3.56 6.75
CA THR A 57 -16.92 -3.23 7.07
C THR A 57 -17.91 -4.27 6.53
N ASN A 58 -17.45 -5.27 5.79
CA ASN A 58 -18.30 -6.35 5.29
C ASN A 58 -18.94 -7.12 6.46
N LYS A 59 -20.27 -7.09 6.54
CA LYS A 59 -21.04 -7.73 7.61
C LYS A 59 -20.95 -9.25 7.64
N LYS A 60 -20.45 -9.89 6.56
CA LYS A 60 -20.23 -11.32 6.48
C LYS A 60 -18.97 -11.75 7.23
N LEU A 61 -18.05 -10.84 7.52
CA LEU A 61 -16.83 -11.13 8.27
C LEU A 61 -17.11 -11.06 9.77
N THR A 62 -16.68 -12.07 10.50
CA THR A 62 -16.64 -12.01 11.96
C THR A 62 -15.55 -11.05 12.44
N GLU A 63 -15.56 -10.67 13.70
CA GLU A 63 -14.51 -9.82 14.27
C GLU A 63 -13.15 -10.51 14.18
N ASP A 64 -13.07 -11.79 14.45
CA ASP A 64 -11.82 -12.56 14.38
C ASP A 64 -11.28 -12.64 12.95
N GLN A 65 -12.14 -12.81 11.94
CA GLN A 65 -11.73 -12.79 10.54
C GLN A 65 -11.21 -11.41 10.12
N ARG A 66 -11.76 -10.32 10.66
CA ARG A 66 -11.24 -8.97 10.41
C ARG A 66 -9.88 -8.76 11.04
N LYS A 67 -9.66 -9.26 12.27
CA LYS A 67 -8.35 -9.26 12.93
C LYS A 67 -7.33 -10.12 12.18
N GLU A 68 -7.73 -11.31 11.72
CA GLU A 68 -6.90 -12.18 10.88
C GLU A 68 -6.45 -11.46 9.60
N GLU A 69 -7.36 -10.80 8.88
CA GLU A 69 -7.02 -10.00 7.69
C GLU A 69 -5.94 -8.94 7.97
N ILE A 70 -5.98 -8.30 9.14
CA ILE A 70 -4.99 -7.32 9.56
C ILE A 70 -3.65 -8.01 9.89
N GLU A 71 -3.66 -8.96 10.80
CA GLU A 71 -2.44 -9.56 11.36
C GLU A 71 -1.72 -10.44 10.34
N LYS A 72 -2.44 -11.29 9.61
CA LYS A 72 -1.88 -12.08 8.53
C LYS A 72 -1.32 -11.20 7.41
N GLY A 73 -1.94 -10.03 7.16
CA GLY A 73 -1.41 -9.03 6.25
C GLY A 73 -0.01 -8.55 6.65
N PHE A 74 0.20 -8.22 7.91
CA PHE A 74 1.52 -7.81 8.43
C PHE A 74 2.54 -8.96 8.38
N SER A 75 2.15 -10.16 8.79
CA SER A 75 3.02 -11.34 8.74
C SER A 75 3.45 -11.69 7.32
N ALA A 76 2.54 -11.55 6.34
CA ALA A 76 2.84 -11.77 4.92
C ALA A 76 3.84 -10.75 4.38
N VAL A 77 3.69 -9.47 4.74
CA VAL A 77 4.66 -8.43 4.37
C VAL A 77 6.03 -8.74 4.98
N LYS A 78 6.09 -9.10 6.27
CA LYS A 78 7.35 -9.51 6.93
C LYS A 78 7.98 -10.71 6.23
N TRP A 79 7.19 -11.74 5.91
CA TRP A 79 7.68 -12.90 5.17
C TRP A 79 8.29 -12.50 3.82
N ALA A 80 7.59 -11.67 3.04
CA ALA A 80 8.06 -11.21 1.73
C ALA A 80 9.34 -10.38 1.83
N LEU A 81 9.54 -9.67 2.93
CA LEU A 81 10.76 -8.90 3.22
C LEU A 81 11.91 -9.77 3.76
N GLY A 82 11.75 -11.11 3.80
CA GLY A 82 12.78 -12.01 4.29
C GLY A 82 12.95 -11.95 5.81
N GLY A 83 11.88 -11.67 6.54
CA GLY A 83 11.85 -11.60 8.01
C GLY A 83 12.02 -10.18 8.58
N VAL A 84 12.27 -9.18 7.73
CA VAL A 84 12.31 -7.79 8.19
C VAL A 84 10.88 -7.31 8.48
N SER A 85 10.62 -6.90 9.73
CA SER A 85 9.31 -6.40 10.12
C SER A 85 8.99 -5.06 9.44
N PRO A 86 7.78 -4.89 8.88
CA PRO A 86 7.36 -3.62 8.30
C PRO A 86 7.10 -2.55 9.38
N ALA A 87 6.81 -1.34 8.92
CA ALA A 87 6.33 -0.26 9.78
C ALA A 87 4.96 -0.61 10.38
N PRO A 88 4.64 -0.19 11.62
CA PRO A 88 3.33 -0.35 12.22
C PRO A 88 2.33 0.64 11.60
N PHE A 89 2.24 0.62 10.28
CA PHE A 89 1.37 1.49 9.49
C PHE A 89 0.36 0.65 8.73
N PHE A 90 -0.89 1.02 8.85
CA PHE A 90 -2.00 0.30 8.25
C PHE A 90 -2.91 1.23 7.46
N ARG A 91 -3.40 0.77 6.31
CA ARG A 91 -4.45 1.43 5.55
C ARG A 91 -5.60 0.46 5.35
N PHE A 92 -6.81 0.94 5.67
CA PHE A 92 -8.03 0.16 5.43
C PHE A 92 -8.38 0.10 3.95
N PRO A 93 -8.75 -1.07 3.41
CA PRO A 93 -9.34 -1.18 2.08
C PRO A 93 -10.55 -0.25 1.89
N ALA A 94 -10.65 0.35 0.72
CA ALA A 94 -11.69 1.33 0.37
C ALA A 94 -11.78 2.52 1.36
N LEU A 95 -10.74 2.75 2.18
CA LEU A 95 -10.71 3.78 3.23
C LEU A 95 -11.86 3.65 4.25
N GLN A 96 -12.44 2.47 4.42
CA GLN A 96 -13.54 2.22 5.35
C GLN A 96 -13.02 1.74 6.70
N HIS A 97 -13.30 2.50 7.75
CA HIS A 97 -12.75 2.33 9.11
C HIS A 97 -13.82 1.81 10.08
N PRO A 98 -14.01 0.49 10.24
CA PRO A 98 -14.94 -0.02 11.26
C PRO A 98 -14.40 0.32 12.66
N PRO A 99 -15.22 0.92 13.55
CA PRO A 99 -14.76 1.45 14.84
C PRO A 99 -14.04 0.41 15.72
N GLU A 100 -14.52 -0.82 15.72
CA GLU A 100 -13.93 -1.92 16.47
C GLU A 100 -12.51 -2.25 15.98
N MET A 101 -12.25 -2.17 14.67
CA MET A 101 -10.91 -2.40 14.13
C MET A 101 -9.98 -1.19 14.34
N VAL A 102 -10.52 0.02 14.36
CA VAL A 102 -9.76 1.23 14.77
C VAL A 102 -9.28 1.07 16.21
N THR A 103 -10.17 0.66 17.12
CA THR A 103 -9.82 0.39 18.52
C THR A 103 -8.77 -0.72 18.62
N TYR A 104 -8.98 -1.82 17.89
CA TYR A 104 -8.03 -2.94 17.88
C TYR A 104 -6.64 -2.50 17.42
N LEU A 105 -6.52 -1.78 16.30
CA LEU A 105 -5.23 -1.27 15.82
C LEU A 105 -4.56 -0.34 16.85
N GLY A 106 -5.34 0.46 17.58
CA GLY A 106 -4.85 1.27 18.68
C GLY A 106 -4.19 0.44 19.79
N THR A 107 -4.81 -0.68 20.20
CA THR A 107 -4.23 -1.59 21.21
C THR A 107 -2.94 -2.26 20.74
N ARG A 108 -2.77 -2.37 19.41
CA ARG A 108 -1.58 -2.93 18.76
C ARG A 108 -0.50 -1.89 18.49
N ASN A 109 -0.68 -0.63 18.87
CA ASN A 109 0.20 0.49 18.52
C ASN A 109 0.44 0.62 17.01
N ILE A 110 -0.59 0.36 16.20
CA ILE A 110 -0.54 0.45 14.76
C ILE A 110 -1.23 1.75 14.31
N ALA A 111 -0.50 2.60 13.60
CA ALA A 111 -1.02 3.85 13.09
C ALA A 111 -1.85 3.63 11.82
N ILE A 112 -3.02 4.26 11.78
CA ILE A 112 -3.95 4.18 10.65
C ILE A 112 -3.69 5.35 9.72
N PHE A 113 -3.46 5.05 8.45
CA PHE A 113 -3.29 6.04 7.39
C PHE A 113 -4.50 6.04 6.46
N SER A 114 -5.19 7.16 6.41
CA SER A 114 -6.16 7.47 5.36
C SER A 114 -5.49 8.34 4.29
N CYS A 115 -6.24 9.18 3.60
CA CYS A 115 -5.72 10.19 2.70
C CYS A 115 -6.55 11.48 2.80
N ASP A 116 -5.91 12.60 2.45
CA ASP A 116 -6.59 13.88 2.27
C ASP A 116 -6.97 14.09 0.80
N LEU A 117 -6.16 13.53 -0.10
CA LEU A 117 -6.28 13.69 -1.55
C LEU A 117 -6.28 12.31 -2.21
N ASP A 118 -7.46 11.80 -2.55
CA ASP A 118 -7.58 10.64 -3.44
C ASP A 118 -7.42 11.13 -4.89
N SER A 119 -6.44 10.58 -5.58
CA SER A 119 -6.16 10.89 -7.00
C SER A 119 -7.22 10.33 -7.95
N PHE A 120 -7.99 9.32 -7.49
CA PHE A 120 -8.87 8.50 -8.33
C PHE A 120 -8.18 7.90 -9.55
N ASP A 121 -6.89 7.57 -9.42
CA ASP A 121 -6.08 7.00 -10.50
C ASP A 121 -6.64 5.69 -11.04
N PHE A 122 -7.30 4.90 -10.21
CA PHE A 122 -8.00 3.67 -10.60
C PHE A 122 -9.21 3.90 -11.54
N LYS A 123 -9.70 5.14 -11.67
CA LYS A 123 -10.75 5.56 -12.62
C LYS A 123 -10.23 6.43 -13.74
N ALA A 124 -8.95 6.81 -13.69
CA ALA A 124 -8.35 7.69 -14.67
C ALA A 124 -8.24 7.01 -16.05
N ARG A 125 -8.51 7.78 -17.10
CA ARG A 125 -8.38 7.32 -18.49
C ARG A 125 -7.00 7.57 -19.07
N ASN A 126 -6.22 8.45 -18.45
CA ASN A 126 -4.86 8.80 -18.85
C ASN A 126 -4.09 9.46 -17.69
N ALA A 127 -2.79 9.61 -17.86
CA ALA A 127 -1.90 10.22 -16.89
C ALA A 127 -2.27 11.67 -16.55
N GLN A 128 -2.69 12.45 -17.56
CA GLN A 128 -3.05 13.86 -17.35
C GLN A 128 -4.20 14.03 -16.37
N GLN A 129 -5.20 13.15 -16.43
CA GLN A 129 -6.33 13.17 -15.51
C GLN A 129 -5.88 12.92 -14.05
N VAL A 130 -4.94 12.01 -13.82
CA VAL A 130 -4.35 11.77 -12.49
C VAL A 130 -3.69 13.04 -11.96
N ILE A 131 -2.89 13.71 -12.80
CA ILE A 131 -2.20 14.94 -12.45
C ILE A 131 -3.20 16.04 -12.11
N ASP A 132 -4.18 16.30 -12.97
CA ASP A 132 -5.13 17.39 -12.80
C ASP A 132 -6.00 17.22 -11.56
N VAL A 133 -6.51 16.00 -11.30
CA VAL A 133 -7.30 15.71 -10.11
C VAL A 133 -6.48 15.91 -8.85
N THR A 134 -5.23 15.43 -8.83
CA THR A 134 -4.35 15.54 -7.66
C THR A 134 -3.98 16.99 -7.40
N MET A 135 -3.50 17.72 -8.42
CA MET A 135 -3.08 19.12 -8.26
C MET A 135 -4.24 20.02 -7.87
N LYS A 136 -5.42 19.87 -8.51
CA LYS A 136 -6.61 20.66 -8.16
C LYS A 136 -7.00 20.51 -6.69
N LYS A 137 -6.90 19.30 -6.14
CA LYS A 137 -7.19 19.08 -4.73
C LYS A 137 -6.11 19.65 -3.83
N LEU A 138 -4.85 19.46 -4.21
CA LEU A 138 -3.71 19.96 -3.45
C LEU A 138 -3.70 21.50 -3.41
N ASP A 139 -3.95 22.17 -4.52
CA ASP A 139 -4.04 23.64 -4.60
C ASP A 139 -5.13 24.18 -3.66
N LYS A 140 -6.23 23.43 -3.51
CA LYS A 140 -7.31 23.80 -2.57
C LYS A 140 -6.94 23.59 -1.12
N LEU A 141 -6.22 22.50 -0.79
CA LEU A 141 -5.92 22.09 0.59
C LEU A 141 -4.56 22.62 1.08
N GLY A 142 -3.64 22.88 0.18
CA GLY A 142 -2.28 23.37 0.46
C GLY A 142 -1.33 22.30 1.01
N LYS A 143 -1.85 21.18 1.49
CA LYS A 143 -1.09 20.06 2.06
C LYS A 143 -1.96 18.81 2.15
N GLY A 144 -1.35 17.65 2.44
CA GLY A 144 -2.08 16.43 2.75
C GLY A 144 -1.39 15.16 2.28
N ILE A 145 -2.00 14.04 2.61
CA ILE A 145 -1.59 12.70 2.17
C ILE A 145 -2.25 12.42 0.82
N ILE A 146 -1.43 12.20 -0.21
CA ILE A 146 -1.89 11.86 -1.56
C ILE A 146 -1.98 10.34 -1.66
N LEU A 147 -3.13 9.82 -2.10
CA LEU A 147 -3.34 8.41 -2.39
C LEU A 147 -3.14 8.15 -3.88
N LEU A 148 -2.27 7.20 -4.18
CA LEU A 148 -1.97 6.69 -5.51
C LEU A 148 -1.82 5.17 -5.45
N HIS A 149 -2.03 4.49 -6.58
CA HIS A 149 -1.83 3.05 -6.71
C HIS A 149 -0.72 2.78 -7.73
N ASP A 150 0.43 2.35 -7.25
CA ASP A 150 1.69 2.20 -8.01
C ASP A 150 1.63 1.17 -9.15
N PHE A 151 0.68 0.25 -9.10
CA PHE A 151 0.49 -0.76 -10.14
C PHE A 151 -0.32 -0.28 -11.35
N HIS A 152 -0.96 0.89 -11.29
CA HIS A 152 -1.66 1.46 -12.43
C HIS A 152 -0.69 2.14 -13.41
N LYS A 153 -0.88 1.83 -14.71
CA LYS A 153 -0.07 2.42 -15.78
C LYS A 153 -0.14 3.94 -15.77
N HIS A 154 -1.34 4.50 -15.63
CA HIS A 154 -1.53 5.95 -15.65
C HIS A 154 -0.91 6.65 -14.44
N THR A 155 -0.81 5.97 -13.30
CA THR A 155 -0.09 6.47 -12.13
C THR A 155 1.41 6.54 -12.40
N ALA A 156 1.98 5.45 -12.94
CA ALA A 156 3.40 5.42 -13.30
C ALA A 156 3.76 6.49 -14.34
N GLU A 157 2.91 6.70 -15.34
CA GLU A 157 3.08 7.72 -16.38
C GLU A 157 2.90 9.17 -15.83
N ALA A 158 2.01 9.35 -14.86
CA ALA A 158 1.72 10.66 -14.26
C ALA A 158 2.79 11.12 -13.28
N LEU A 159 3.44 10.19 -12.58
CA LEU A 159 4.26 10.47 -11.42
C LEU A 159 5.43 11.43 -11.68
N PRO A 160 6.20 11.34 -12.79
CA PRO A 160 7.28 12.28 -13.06
C PRO A 160 6.79 13.73 -13.13
N THR A 161 5.71 13.98 -13.88
CA THR A 161 5.12 15.32 -14.02
C THR A 161 4.51 15.78 -12.69
N LEU A 162 3.86 14.91 -11.96
CA LEU A 162 3.26 15.24 -10.66
C LEU A 162 4.34 15.67 -9.66
N LEU A 163 5.42 14.92 -9.50
CA LEU A 163 6.52 15.27 -8.61
C LEU A 163 7.22 16.56 -9.04
N GLY A 164 7.42 16.77 -10.35
CA GLY A 164 7.94 18.03 -10.89
C GLY A 164 7.06 19.23 -10.54
N ARG A 165 5.73 19.09 -10.64
CA ARG A 165 4.78 20.14 -10.23
C ARG A 165 4.78 20.39 -8.73
N LEU A 166 4.89 19.36 -7.92
CA LEU A 166 5.02 19.51 -6.46
C LEU A 166 6.26 20.32 -6.11
N LYS A 167 7.39 19.98 -6.72
CA LYS A 167 8.66 20.68 -6.52
C LYS A 167 8.59 22.16 -6.98
N ALA A 168 8.05 22.39 -8.17
CA ALA A 168 7.88 23.75 -8.70
C ALA A 168 6.92 24.60 -7.85
N GLY A 169 5.90 23.99 -7.24
CA GLY A 169 4.97 24.62 -6.32
C GLY A 169 5.50 24.83 -4.90
N GLY A 170 6.76 24.44 -4.63
CA GLY A 170 7.37 24.57 -3.29
C GLY A 170 6.89 23.55 -2.26
N TYR A 171 6.16 22.52 -2.68
CA TYR A 171 5.72 21.44 -1.78
C TYR A 171 6.91 20.57 -1.38
N LYS A 172 6.94 20.21 -0.09
CA LYS A 172 7.92 19.28 0.45
C LYS A 172 7.26 17.92 0.71
N VAL A 173 7.75 16.90 0.02
CA VAL A 173 7.37 15.53 0.33
C VAL A 173 8.15 15.09 1.58
N VAL A 174 7.43 14.66 2.61
CA VAL A 174 8.04 14.24 3.87
C VAL A 174 7.97 12.73 4.04
N LYS A 175 9.06 12.15 4.53
CA LYS A 175 9.12 10.73 4.86
C LYS A 175 8.55 10.50 6.26
N MET A 176 7.59 9.59 6.38
CA MET A 176 7.11 9.12 7.67
C MET A 176 7.95 7.91 8.11
N ILE A 177 8.58 8.04 9.27
CA ILE A 177 9.44 6.99 9.84
C ILE A 177 8.79 6.46 11.10
N PRO A 178 8.62 5.14 11.27
CA PRO A 178 8.09 4.56 12.50
C PRO A 178 9.14 4.66 13.62
N LYS A 179 8.69 4.79 14.86
CA LYS A 179 9.57 4.75 16.04
C LYS A 179 10.13 3.35 16.30
N ALA A 180 9.37 2.32 15.92
CA ALA A 180 9.74 0.93 16.03
C ALA A 180 9.02 0.13 14.93
N PRO A 181 9.53 -1.04 14.53
CA PRO A 181 8.83 -1.93 13.61
C PRO A 181 7.57 -2.53 14.28
N VAL A 182 6.64 -3.02 13.46
CA VAL A 182 5.49 -3.76 13.97
C VAL A 182 5.94 -5.09 14.59
N GLN A 183 5.31 -5.47 15.68
CA GLN A 183 5.44 -6.81 16.24
C GLN A 183 4.32 -7.68 15.68
N THR A 184 4.67 -8.58 14.78
CA THR A 184 3.74 -9.56 14.21
C THR A 184 3.37 -10.62 15.23
N LEU A 185 2.23 -11.27 15.04
CA LEU A 185 1.79 -12.35 15.94
C LEU A 185 2.40 -13.68 15.46
N PRO A 186 3.08 -14.43 16.35
CA PRO A 186 3.79 -15.65 15.99
C PRO A 186 2.94 -16.70 15.26
N GLN A 187 1.68 -16.81 15.62
CA GLN A 187 0.75 -17.75 14.98
C GLN A 187 0.59 -17.55 13.49
N TYR A 188 0.54 -16.28 13.02
CA TYR A 188 0.43 -15.97 11.59
C TYR A 188 1.79 -16.02 10.89
N ASP A 189 2.87 -15.71 11.59
CA ASP A 189 4.22 -15.90 11.07
C ASP A 189 4.48 -17.40 10.80
N GLU A 190 4.12 -18.28 11.73
CA GLU A 190 4.25 -19.73 11.59
C GLU A 190 3.34 -20.30 10.51
N GLU A 191 2.11 -19.79 10.41
CA GLU A 191 1.16 -20.20 9.37
C GLU A 191 1.76 -19.97 7.97
N LEU A 192 2.31 -18.78 7.74
CA LEU A 192 2.93 -18.44 6.46
C LEU A 192 4.18 -19.27 6.15
N LEU A 193 4.96 -19.65 7.15
CA LEU A 193 6.12 -20.52 6.96
C LEU A 193 5.73 -21.97 6.64
N LYS A 194 4.58 -22.43 7.15
CA LYS A 194 4.08 -23.81 6.98
C LYS A 194 3.16 -23.95 5.76
N ASP A 195 2.66 -22.83 5.22
CA ASP A 195 1.70 -22.87 4.12
C ASP A 195 2.40 -23.24 2.81
N ALA A 196 2.42 -24.56 2.52
CA ALA A 196 2.89 -25.12 1.26
C ALA A 196 2.10 -24.63 0.02
N LYS A 197 1.02 -23.87 0.26
CA LYS A 197 0.18 -23.26 -0.79
C LYS A 197 0.48 -21.78 -1.03
N LEU A 198 1.58 -21.28 -0.48
CA LEU A 198 2.05 -19.95 -0.90
C LEU A 198 2.31 -19.96 -2.41
N PRO A 199 1.77 -18.99 -3.15
CA PRO A 199 1.86 -19.03 -4.59
C PRO A 199 3.31 -18.98 -5.05
N THR A 200 3.65 -19.93 -5.92
CA THR A 200 4.94 -19.94 -6.61
C THR A 200 4.93 -18.91 -7.75
N VAL A 201 6.10 -18.63 -8.31
CA VAL A 201 6.22 -17.73 -9.48
C VAL A 201 5.37 -18.21 -10.66
N SER A 202 5.22 -19.52 -10.84
CA SER A 202 4.40 -20.14 -11.89
C SER A 202 2.88 -19.98 -11.65
N GLU A 203 2.47 -19.73 -10.42
CA GLU A 203 1.05 -19.56 -10.05
C GLU A 203 0.65 -18.09 -9.95
N ARG A 204 1.56 -17.18 -10.27
CA ARG A 204 1.26 -15.74 -10.26
C ARG A 204 0.18 -15.41 -11.27
N PRO A 205 -0.83 -14.62 -10.90
CA PRO A 205 -1.84 -14.19 -11.84
C PRO A 205 -1.22 -13.41 -12.99
N VAL A 206 -1.60 -13.73 -14.22
CA VAL A 206 -1.18 -12.99 -15.43
C VAL A 206 -1.98 -11.71 -15.63
N SER A 207 -3.07 -11.53 -14.92
CA SER A 207 -3.93 -10.33 -14.94
C SER A 207 -3.81 -9.57 -13.62
N SER A 208 -4.23 -8.30 -13.63
CA SER A 208 -4.26 -7.46 -12.43
C SER A 208 -5.01 -8.17 -11.29
N VAL A 209 -4.37 -8.26 -10.13
CA VAL A 209 -4.91 -8.94 -8.94
C VAL A 209 -5.94 -8.05 -8.23
N VAL A 210 -6.00 -6.79 -8.57
CA VAL A 210 -7.06 -5.89 -8.10
C VAL A 210 -8.16 -5.90 -9.15
N GLN A 211 -9.19 -6.69 -8.91
CA GLN A 211 -10.45 -6.48 -9.60
C GLN A 211 -11.00 -5.14 -9.14
N THR A 212 -11.07 -4.19 -10.03
CA THR A 212 -11.85 -2.99 -9.83
C THR A 212 -13.30 -3.45 -9.75
N ILE A 213 -13.85 -3.51 -8.54
CA ILE A 213 -15.29 -3.72 -8.40
C ILE A 213 -15.91 -2.41 -8.88
N SER A 214 -16.39 -2.45 -10.13
CA SER A 214 -17.29 -1.44 -10.63
C SER A 214 -18.59 -1.56 -9.83
N GLN A 215 -18.85 -0.61 -8.95
CA GLN A 215 -20.18 -0.33 -8.43
C GLN A 215 -20.94 0.51 -9.42
#